data_4d75097489c28578da02118b23987ccd
#
_entry.id   4d75097489c28578da02118b23987ccd
#
_cell.length_a   1.000
_cell.length_b   1.000
_cell.length_c   1.000
_cell.angle_alpha   90.00
_cell.angle_beta   90.00
_cell.angle_gamma   90.00
#
_symmetry.space_group_name_H-M   'P 1'
#
loop_
_entity.id
_entity.type
_entity.pdbx_description
1 polymer ?
#
loop_
_entity_poly.entity_id
_entity_poly.type
_entity_poly.pdbx_seq_one_letter_code
_entity_poly.pdbx_strand_id
1 'polypeptide(L)'
;MTRDGLPVRSWVFRGDTVDVETVAQVKADRRGWKLTRNVFVGDAGMVSEANLRALAAGGGKYILCMPVKVGNEVSDAVVARPGRYRTVAPNLAVKEVVLGDGERRRRYVVCYNAEEAKRQQAHRAQVLAEVEAVLPDLRTAGAHSKRACALRTSERYGKYLT
;
A
#
# COMPACT_ATOMS: atom_id res chain seq x y z
N MET A 1 8.75 9.54 -17.70
CA MET A 1 10.21 9.51 -17.84
C MET A 1 10.54 8.69 -19.09
N THR A 2 11.61 9.05 -19.79
CA THR A 2 12.21 8.23 -20.86
C THR A 2 12.88 6.99 -20.27
N ARG A 3 13.41 6.10 -21.13
CA ARG A 3 14.25 4.96 -20.69
C ARG A 3 15.51 5.41 -19.97
N ASP A 4 16.04 6.56 -20.34
CA ASP A 4 17.27 7.15 -19.77
C ASP A 4 17.00 7.96 -18.49
N GLY A 5 15.77 7.89 -17.96
CA GLY A 5 15.40 8.55 -16.72
C GLY A 5 15.04 10.04 -16.85
N LEU A 6 14.98 10.58 -18.06
CA LEU A 6 14.66 11.99 -18.27
C LEU A 6 13.15 12.24 -18.03
N PRO A 7 12.78 13.32 -17.31
CA PRO A 7 11.38 13.71 -17.16
C PRO A 7 10.83 14.20 -18.51
N VAL A 8 9.63 13.75 -18.85
CA VAL A 8 8.96 14.17 -20.11
C VAL A 8 8.03 15.34 -19.85
N ARG A 9 7.33 15.33 -18.73
CA ARG A 9 6.40 16.37 -18.29
C ARG A 9 6.20 16.29 -16.77
N SER A 10 5.93 17.45 -16.17
CA SER A 10 5.43 17.57 -14.80
C SER A 10 4.00 18.11 -14.80
N TRP A 11 3.26 17.78 -13.78
CA TRP A 11 1.93 18.35 -13.51
C TRP A 11 1.98 19.02 -12.15
N VAL A 12 1.35 20.20 -12.07
CA VAL A 12 1.19 20.93 -10.83
C VAL A 12 -0.27 20.89 -10.45
N PHE A 13 -0.55 20.42 -9.24
CA PHE A 13 -1.87 20.35 -8.66
C PHE A 13 -1.97 21.31 -7.49
N ARG A 14 -3.18 21.63 -7.06
CA ARG A 14 -3.40 22.39 -5.82
C ARG A 14 -2.88 21.57 -4.64
N GLY A 15 -2.37 22.25 -3.60
CA GLY A 15 -1.79 21.56 -2.44
C GLY A 15 -2.76 20.73 -1.60
N ASP A 16 -4.07 20.96 -1.77
CA ASP A 16 -5.15 20.19 -1.14
C ASP A 16 -5.67 19.02 -2.01
N THR A 17 -5.09 18.81 -3.21
CA THR A 17 -5.49 17.70 -4.09
C THR A 17 -4.96 16.38 -3.57
N VAL A 18 -5.85 15.38 -3.40
CA VAL A 18 -5.44 14.02 -3.01
C VAL A 18 -4.92 13.23 -4.22
N ASP A 19 -3.88 12.43 -4.00
CA ASP A 19 -3.17 11.72 -5.08
C ASP A 19 -4.08 10.83 -5.93
N VAL A 20 -5.09 10.24 -5.32
CA VAL A 20 -6.06 9.38 -6.02
C VAL A 20 -6.82 10.11 -7.13
N GLU A 21 -7.03 11.40 -7.02
CA GLU A 21 -7.76 12.21 -8.01
C GLU A 21 -6.90 12.58 -9.22
N THR A 22 -5.57 12.62 -9.06
CA THR A 22 -4.63 13.03 -10.11
C THR A 22 -4.50 12.02 -11.24
N VAL A 23 -4.75 10.73 -10.96
CA VAL A 23 -4.52 9.61 -11.89
C VAL A 23 -5.33 9.75 -13.19
N ALA A 24 -6.61 10.07 -13.08
CA ALA A 24 -7.51 10.20 -14.24
C ALA A 24 -7.08 11.35 -15.15
N GLN A 25 -6.72 12.50 -14.57
CA GLN A 25 -6.26 13.67 -15.32
C GLN A 25 -4.94 13.41 -16.04
N VAL A 26 -3.94 12.87 -15.34
CA VAL A 26 -2.63 12.52 -15.94
C VAL A 26 -2.80 11.52 -17.08
N LYS A 27 -3.71 10.53 -16.92
CA LYS A 27 -4.00 9.57 -18.01
C LYS A 27 -4.67 10.24 -19.20
N ALA A 28 -5.64 11.14 -18.97
CA ALA A 28 -6.34 11.86 -20.02
C ALA A 28 -5.39 12.74 -20.83
N ASP A 29 -4.54 13.52 -20.17
CA ASP A 29 -3.56 14.41 -20.82
C ASP A 29 -2.59 13.66 -21.72
N ARG A 30 -2.29 12.39 -21.41
CA ARG A 30 -1.36 11.57 -22.19
C ARG A 30 -1.97 10.99 -23.48
N ARG A 31 -3.29 11.02 -23.66
CA ARG A 31 -3.94 10.46 -24.87
C ARG A 31 -3.45 11.11 -26.16
N GLY A 32 -3.09 12.39 -26.12
CA GLY A 32 -2.58 13.13 -27.28
C GLY A 32 -1.13 12.86 -27.66
N TRP A 33 -0.38 12.10 -26.84
CA TRP A 33 1.08 11.98 -26.99
C TRP A 33 1.54 10.89 -27.96
N LYS A 34 0.64 10.14 -28.58
CA LYS A 34 0.95 9.06 -29.55
C LYS A 34 2.03 8.08 -29.04
N LEU A 35 2.09 7.85 -27.74
CA LEU A 35 3.05 6.93 -27.16
C LEU A 35 2.62 5.48 -27.41
N THR A 36 3.45 4.73 -28.11
CA THR A 36 3.19 3.32 -28.45
C THR A 36 3.27 2.40 -27.24
N ARG A 37 4.12 2.75 -26.24
CA ARG A 37 4.32 1.96 -25.03
C ARG A 37 4.51 2.90 -23.84
N ASN A 38 3.61 2.80 -22.87
CA ASN A 38 3.76 3.50 -21.61
C ASN A 38 3.28 2.61 -20.45
N VAL A 39 3.90 2.79 -19.29
CA VAL A 39 3.52 2.12 -18.05
C VAL A 39 3.26 3.21 -17.02
N PHE A 40 2.10 3.18 -16.38
CA PHE A 40 1.82 4.04 -15.24
C PHE A 40 2.44 3.41 -13.99
N VAL A 41 3.20 4.20 -13.22
CA VAL A 41 3.76 3.76 -11.94
C VAL A 41 3.23 4.70 -10.87
N GLY A 42 2.65 4.16 -9.81
CA GLY A 42 2.09 4.94 -8.72
C GLY A 42 2.26 4.25 -7.36
N ASP A 43 2.08 5.03 -6.32
CA ASP A 43 2.13 4.54 -4.94
C ASP A 43 0.77 4.05 -4.42
N ALA A 44 0.71 3.73 -3.12
CA ALA A 44 -0.50 3.22 -2.49
C ALA A 44 -1.62 4.27 -2.35
N GLY A 45 -1.28 5.56 -2.28
CA GLY A 45 -2.23 6.67 -2.21
C GLY A 45 -3.05 6.83 -3.50
N MET A 46 -2.53 6.33 -4.62
CA MET A 46 -3.19 6.39 -5.93
C MET A 46 -4.15 5.22 -6.20
N VAL A 47 -4.24 4.25 -5.29
CA VAL A 47 -5.03 3.03 -5.49
C VAL A 47 -6.51 3.26 -5.16
N SER A 48 -7.36 3.10 -6.16
CA SER A 48 -8.81 2.98 -6.02
C SER A 48 -9.36 2.09 -7.12
N GLU A 49 -10.54 1.50 -6.93
CA GLU A 49 -11.18 0.69 -7.97
C GLU A 49 -11.44 1.51 -9.25
N ALA A 50 -11.79 2.79 -9.12
CA ALA A 50 -11.98 3.69 -10.25
C ALA A 50 -10.66 3.89 -11.02
N ASN A 51 -9.54 4.11 -10.31
CA ASN A 51 -8.24 4.28 -10.92
C ASN A 51 -7.73 2.98 -11.57
N LEU A 52 -7.93 1.84 -10.94
CA LEU A 52 -7.56 0.54 -11.52
C LEU A 52 -8.31 0.30 -12.83
N ARG A 53 -9.63 0.55 -12.88
CA ARG A 53 -10.42 0.46 -14.12
C ARG A 53 -9.95 1.47 -15.16
N ALA A 54 -9.74 2.72 -14.76
CA ALA A 54 -9.24 3.76 -15.64
C ALA A 54 -7.88 3.40 -16.24
N LEU A 55 -6.94 2.91 -15.44
CA LEU A 55 -5.60 2.52 -15.90
C LEU A 55 -5.61 1.30 -16.82
N ALA A 56 -6.46 0.30 -16.55
CA ALA A 56 -6.59 -0.90 -17.35
C ALA A 56 -7.28 -0.63 -18.71
N ALA A 57 -8.15 0.36 -18.77
CA ALA A 57 -8.92 0.66 -19.96
C ALA A 57 -8.04 0.89 -21.21
N GLY A 58 -8.43 0.27 -22.34
CA GLY A 58 -7.69 0.36 -23.61
C GLY A 58 -6.33 -0.38 -23.58
N GLY A 59 -6.20 -1.46 -22.78
CA GLY A 59 -4.98 -2.23 -22.68
C GLY A 59 -3.86 -1.52 -21.93
N GLY A 60 -4.17 -0.53 -21.10
CA GLY A 60 -3.23 0.25 -20.31
C GLY A 60 -2.42 -0.63 -19.36
N LYS A 61 -1.12 -0.34 -19.24
CA LYS A 61 -0.20 -1.04 -18.33
C LYS A 61 0.12 -0.17 -17.13
N TYR A 62 0.14 -0.77 -15.95
CA TYR A 62 0.44 -0.06 -14.71
C TYR A 62 1.17 -0.95 -13.70
N ILE A 63 1.90 -0.31 -12.80
CA ILE A 63 2.50 -0.88 -11.60
C ILE A 63 2.07 0.02 -10.44
N LEU A 64 1.33 -0.55 -9.49
CA LEU A 64 0.85 0.17 -8.31
C LEU A 64 1.26 -0.58 -7.04
N CYS A 65 1.65 0.18 -6.02
CA CYS A 65 1.89 -0.37 -4.70
C CYS A 65 0.54 -0.62 -4.02
N MET A 66 0.19 -1.88 -3.77
CA MET A 66 -1.06 -2.24 -3.06
C MET A 66 -0.79 -2.35 -1.56
N PRO A 67 -1.53 -1.61 -0.72
CA PRO A 67 -1.39 -1.75 0.72
C PRO A 67 -1.94 -3.12 1.16
N VAL A 68 -1.17 -3.82 1.97
CA VAL A 68 -1.63 -5.05 2.63
C VAL A 68 -2.41 -4.64 3.88
N LYS A 69 -3.73 -4.72 3.82
CA LYS A 69 -4.63 -4.48 4.97
C LYS A 69 -5.35 -5.76 5.29
N VAL A 70 -5.49 -6.05 6.60
CA VAL A 70 -6.26 -7.21 7.08
C VAL A 70 -7.70 -7.13 6.56
N GLY A 71 -8.22 -8.25 6.06
CA GLY A 71 -9.60 -8.35 5.58
C GLY A 71 -9.85 -7.81 4.17
N ASN A 72 -8.82 -7.52 3.40
CA ASN A 72 -8.99 -7.22 1.98
C ASN A 72 -8.57 -8.39 1.08
N GLU A 73 -9.05 -8.40 -0.17
CA GLU A 73 -8.75 -9.44 -1.16
C GLU A 73 -7.23 -9.71 -1.31
N VAL A 74 -6.41 -8.67 -1.19
CA VAL A 74 -4.96 -8.78 -1.33
C VAL A 74 -4.34 -9.58 -0.20
N SER A 75 -4.78 -9.41 1.07
CA SER A 75 -4.25 -10.21 2.17
C SER A 75 -4.66 -11.67 2.05
N ASP A 76 -5.91 -11.94 1.74
CA ASP A 76 -6.46 -13.29 1.79
C ASP A 76 -6.13 -14.09 0.51
N ALA A 77 -6.37 -13.49 -0.66
CA ALA A 77 -6.18 -14.18 -1.93
C ALA A 77 -4.74 -14.12 -2.47
N VAL A 78 -3.93 -13.16 -2.07
CA VAL A 78 -2.57 -12.95 -2.59
C VAL A 78 -1.50 -13.35 -1.60
N VAL A 79 -1.51 -12.73 -0.40
CA VAL A 79 -0.43 -12.95 0.58
C VAL A 79 -0.49 -14.36 1.15
N ALA A 80 -1.68 -14.86 1.50
CA ALA A 80 -1.90 -16.20 2.04
C ALA A 80 -1.69 -17.31 1.00
N ARG A 81 -1.76 -17.01 -0.31
CA ARG A 81 -1.60 -18.03 -1.34
C ARG A 81 -0.21 -18.65 -1.30
N PRO A 82 -0.10 -19.99 -1.31
CA PRO A 82 1.19 -20.65 -1.33
C PRO A 82 1.98 -20.27 -2.59
N GLY A 83 3.30 -20.18 -2.47
CA GLY A 83 4.19 -19.86 -3.57
C GLY A 83 5.63 -19.74 -3.10
N ARG A 84 6.58 -20.03 -4.00
CA ARG A 84 8.00 -19.96 -3.69
C ARG A 84 8.50 -18.53 -3.85
N TYR A 85 9.16 -18.01 -2.83
CA TYR A 85 9.89 -16.76 -2.92
C TYR A 85 11.21 -16.93 -3.68
N ARG A 86 11.54 -15.96 -4.54
CA ARG A 86 12.80 -15.85 -5.25
C ARG A 86 13.53 -14.61 -4.78
N THR A 87 14.77 -14.76 -4.35
CA THR A 87 15.62 -13.62 -3.97
C THR A 87 16.01 -12.83 -5.22
N VAL A 88 15.78 -11.54 -5.21
CA VAL A 88 16.07 -10.61 -6.31
C VAL A 88 17.11 -9.55 -5.92
N ALA A 89 17.33 -9.35 -4.61
CA ALA A 89 18.38 -8.52 -4.04
C ALA A 89 18.76 -9.06 -2.64
N PRO A 90 19.87 -8.63 -2.03
CA PRO A 90 20.38 -9.19 -0.77
C PRO A 90 19.33 -9.29 0.35
N ASN A 91 18.44 -8.30 0.47
CA ASN A 91 17.38 -8.27 1.49
C ASN A 91 15.97 -8.22 0.89
N LEU A 92 15.80 -8.62 -0.38
CA LEU A 92 14.52 -8.60 -1.07
C LEU A 92 14.23 -9.94 -1.75
N ALA A 93 13.16 -10.58 -1.32
CA ALA A 93 12.58 -11.75 -1.97
C ALA A 93 11.20 -11.42 -2.53
N VAL A 94 10.84 -12.00 -3.66
CA VAL A 94 9.56 -11.77 -4.32
C VAL A 94 8.86 -13.08 -4.64
N LYS A 95 7.54 -13.05 -4.53
CA LYS A 95 6.63 -14.12 -4.95
C LYS A 95 5.61 -13.53 -5.90
N GLU A 96 5.35 -14.20 -7.01
CA GLU A 96 4.33 -13.79 -7.97
C GLU A 96 3.04 -14.59 -7.75
N VAL A 97 1.92 -13.88 -7.76
CA VAL A 97 0.58 -14.46 -7.69
C VAL A 97 -0.26 -13.85 -8.79
N VAL A 98 -0.96 -14.69 -9.54
CA VAL A 98 -1.89 -14.25 -10.57
C VAL A 98 -3.30 -14.60 -10.12
N LEU A 99 -4.18 -13.61 -10.13
CA LEU A 99 -5.60 -13.74 -9.84
C LEU A 99 -6.44 -13.37 -11.06
N GLY A 100 -7.58 -14.04 -11.19
CA GLY A 100 -8.50 -13.83 -12.30
C GLY A 100 -7.99 -14.36 -13.65
N ASP A 101 -8.82 -14.22 -14.65
CA ASP A 101 -8.59 -14.63 -16.03
C ASP A 101 -9.01 -13.51 -17.01
N GLY A 102 -8.64 -13.65 -18.27
CA GLY A 102 -8.97 -12.69 -19.33
C GLY A 102 -8.62 -11.24 -18.95
N GLU A 103 -9.58 -10.33 -19.12
CA GLU A 103 -9.41 -8.92 -18.80
C GLU A 103 -9.32 -8.60 -17.29
N ARG A 104 -9.80 -9.51 -16.44
CA ARG A 104 -9.72 -9.39 -14.98
C ARG A 104 -8.42 -9.96 -14.42
N ARG A 105 -7.54 -10.49 -15.26
CA ARG A 105 -6.26 -11.05 -14.84
C ARG A 105 -5.37 -9.96 -14.26
N ARG A 106 -5.07 -10.08 -12.97
CA ARG A 106 -4.15 -9.20 -12.24
C ARG A 106 -2.95 -10.02 -11.76
N ARG A 107 -1.74 -9.49 -11.98
CA ARG A 107 -0.49 -10.04 -11.47
C ARG A 107 -0.06 -9.23 -10.27
N TYR A 108 0.12 -9.89 -9.15
CA TYR A 108 0.65 -9.34 -7.92
C TYR A 108 2.07 -9.82 -7.70
N VAL A 109 2.95 -8.91 -7.29
CA VAL A 109 4.30 -9.22 -6.87
C VAL A 109 4.38 -8.93 -5.37
N VAL A 110 4.40 -9.99 -4.57
CA VAL A 110 4.55 -9.89 -3.12
C VAL A 110 6.03 -9.74 -2.81
N CYS A 111 6.39 -8.61 -2.23
CA CYS A 111 7.76 -8.28 -1.83
C CYS A 111 7.95 -8.59 -0.34
N TYR A 112 9.01 -9.29 0.00
CA TYR A 112 9.42 -9.59 1.37
C TYR A 112 10.83 -9.10 1.62
N ASN A 113 10.97 -8.19 2.60
CA ASN A 113 12.25 -7.70 3.11
C ASN A 113 12.43 -8.21 4.54
N ALA A 114 13.40 -9.08 4.75
CA ALA A 114 13.61 -9.74 6.04
C ALA A 114 14.05 -8.75 7.13
N GLU A 115 14.86 -7.76 6.80
CA GLU A 115 15.33 -6.74 7.76
C GLU A 115 14.18 -5.83 8.19
N GLU A 116 13.39 -5.38 7.22
CA GLU A 116 12.21 -4.56 7.50
C GLU A 116 11.17 -5.33 8.32
N ALA A 117 10.96 -6.61 8.03
CA ALA A 117 10.05 -7.46 8.80
C ALA A 117 10.50 -7.57 10.28
N LYS A 118 11.81 -7.76 10.53
CA LYS A 118 12.39 -7.78 11.89
C LYS A 118 12.22 -6.42 12.58
N ARG A 119 12.49 -5.33 11.87
CA ARG A 119 12.33 -3.97 12.43
C ARG A 119 10.88 -3.70 12.82
N GLN A 120 9.93 -4.04 11.96
CA GLN A 120 8.51 -3.88 12.26
C GLN A 120 8.03 -4.79 13.39
N GLN A 121 8.55 -6.02 13.47
CA GLN A 121 8.25 -6.92 14.58
C GLN A 121 8.76 -6.37 15.92
N ALA A 122 9.99 -5.87 15.96
CA ALA A 122 10.56 -5.25 17.15
C ALA A 122 9.76 -4.01 17.58
N HIS A 123 9.37 -3.16 16.61
CA HIS A 123 8.53 -1.99 16.90
C HIS A 123 7.16 -2.38 17.47
N ARG A 124 6.50 -3.40 16.90
CA ARG A 124 5.21 -3.90 17.45
C ARG A 124 5.37 -4.45 18.86
N ALA A 125 6.44 -5.22 19.11
CA ALA A 125 6.71 -5.76 20.44
C ALA A 125 6.93 -4.64 21.46
N GLN A 126 7.67 -3.59 21.10
CA GLN A 126 7.86 -2.41 21.93
C GLN A 126 6.54 -1.72 22.25
N VAL A 127 5.71 -1.47 21.24
CA VAL A 127 4.38 -0.84 21.42
C VAL A 127 3.49 -1.68 22.35
N LEU A 128 3.48 -3.00 22.18
CA LEU A 128 2.71 -3.89 23.05
C LEU A 128 3.21 -3.82 24.51
N ALA A 129 4.51 -3.86 24.72
CA ALA A 129 5.09 -3.75 26.07
C ALA A 129 4.76 -2.40 26.73
N GLU A 130 4.82 -1.29 25.97
CA GLU A 130 4.44 0.04 26.47
C GLU A 130 2.97 0.10 26.87
N VAL A 131 2.06 -0.53 26.08
CA VAL A 131 0.64 -0.60 26.39
C VAL A 131 0.39 -1.50 27.60
N GLU A 132 0.99 -2.68 27.66
CA GLU A 132 0.87 -3.63 28.77
C GLU A 132 1.29 -3.01 30.10
N ALA A 133 2.34 -2.19 30.09
CA ALA A 133 2.81 -1.49 31.29
C ALA A 133 1.78 -0.50 31.86
N VAL A 134 0.87 0.01 31.03
CA VAL A 134 -0.16 0.99 31.44
C VAL A 134 -1.48 0.32 31.83
N LEU A 135 -1.71 -0.93 31.40
CA LEU A 135 -2.99 -1.63 31.66
C LEU A 135 -3.37 -1.78 33.14
N PRO A 136 -2.45 -2.08 34.08
CA PRO A 136 -2.82 -2.15 35.50
C PRO A 136 -3.44 -0.86 36.04
N ASP A 137 -2.88 0.29 35.66
CA ASP A 137 -3.38 1.60 36.07
C ASP A 137 -4.79 1.89 35.49
N LEU A 138 -5.04 1.43 34.27
CA LEU A 138 -6.33 1.62 33.61
C LEU A 138 -7.44 0.75 34.21
N ARG A 139 -7.11 -0.44 34.69
CA ARG A 139 -8.07 -1.32 35.40
C ARG A 139 -8.60 -0.67 36.66
N THR A 140 -7.79 0.08 37.38
CA THR A 140 -8.19 0.82 38.58
C THR A 140 -8.93 2.11 38.25
N ALA A 141 -8.61 2.77 37.14
CA ALA A 141 -9.18 4.06 36.72
C ALA A 141 -10.53 3.95 35.97
N GLY A 142 -10.90 2.75 35.54
CA GLY A 142 -12.13 2.50 34.76
C GLY A 142 -11.97 2.76 33.24
N ALA A 143 -12.79 2.07 32.45
CA ALA A 143 -12.70 2.04 30.98
C ALA A 143 -12.90 3.41 30.28
N HIS A 144 -13.55 4.35 30.94
CA HIS A 144 -13.84 5.69 30.41
C HIS A 144 -12.92 6.78 30.97
N SER A 145 -11.81 6.39 31.60
CA SER A 145 -10.82 7.37 32.08
C SER A 145 -10.23 8.17 30.92
N LYS A 146 -9.88 9.45 31.16
CA LYS A 146 -9.20 10.30 30.18
C LYS A 146 -7.96 9.62 29.60
N ARG A 147 -7.24 8.82 30.42
CA ARG A 147 -6.03 8.11 30.03
C ARG A 147 -6.35 6.95 29.05
N ALA A 148 -7.42 6.21 29.26
CA ALA A 148 -7.90 5.16 28.36
C ALA A 148 -8.31 5.76 26.99
N CYS A 149 -9.06 6.86 27.03
CA CYS A 149 -9.46 7.57 25.81
C CYS A 149 -8.22 8.09 25.04
N ALA A 150 -7.26 8.68 25.74
CA ALA A 150 -6.03 9.20 25.13
C ALA A 150 -5.19 8.09 24.46
N LEU A 151 -5.11 6.90 25.04
CA LEU A 151 -4.45 5.74 24.44
C LEU A 151 -5.17 5.29 23.15
N ARG A 152 -6.48 5.18 23.15
CA ARG A 152 -7.27 4.77 21.98
C ARG A 152 -7.20 5.76 20.84
N THR A 153 -7.12 7.05 21.12
CA THR A 153 -7.04 8.12 20.10
C THR A 153 -5.62 8.45 19.67
N SER A 154 -4.61 7.85 20.30
CA SER A 154 -3.21 8.05 19.96
C SER A 154 -2.89 7.51 18.56
N GLU A 155 -2.22 8.30 17.72
CA GLU A 155 -1.71 7.84 16.42
C GLU A 155 -0.73 6.67 16.55
N ARG A 156 0.01 6.62 17.67
CA ARG A 156 0.99 5.57 17.94
C ARG A 156 0.35 4.25 18.40
N TYR A 157 -0.63 4.32 19.28
CA TYR A 157 -1.20 3.14 19.95
C TYR A 157 -2.58 2.75 19.41
N GLY A 158 -3.39 3.70 19.00
CA GLY A 158 -4.79 3.49 18.64
C GLY A 158 -5.02 2.44 17.56
N LYS A 159 -4.11 2.32 16.60
CA LYS A 159 -4.17 1.30 15.53
C LYS A 159 -3.93 -0.15 16.03
N TYR A 160 -3.47 -0.34 17.26
CA TYR A 160 -3.24 -1.64 17.89
C TYR A 160 -4.28 -1.95 18.98
N LEU A 161 -5.11 -0.98 19.34
CA LEU A 161 -6.12 -1.04 20.41
C LEU A 161 -7.52 -0.97 19.79
N THR A 162 -7.99 -2.08 19.28
CA THR A 162 -9.38 -2.24 18.77
C THR A 162 -10.30 -2.88 19.80
#